data_750b47fae4c718e75e48a9f8e226960b
#
_entry.id   750b47fae4c718e75e48a9f8e226960b
#
_cell.length_a   1.000
_cell.length_b   1.000
_cell.length_c   1.000
_cell.angle_alpha   90.00
_cell.angle_beta   90.00
_cell.angle_gamma   90.00
#
_symmetry.space_group_name_H-M   'P 1'
#
loop_
_entity.id
_entity.type
_entity.pdbx_description
1 polymer ?
#
loop_
_entity_poly.entity_id
_entity_poly.type
_entity_poly.pdbx_seq_one_letter_code
_entity_poly.pdbx_strand_id
1 'polypeptide(L)'
;TKHTTYGYFSPREEYFDAIIKWHKTRNGIEGLEPKHIGYENGVLGGVVSALNVLCSKGDSVLLHSPTYIGFTKSLTNNGYHIVHSPLVKDENNVYRMDFEDMEKKIVENHIHAAIFCSPHNPTGRVWERWEIEKAMEIYKKHDVYVVSDEIWSDLLLNGHKHITTQSVSEDAKQRTVALYAPSKTFNLAGLIGSYHIIYNDWLRDRILKESSLSHYNSMNLLSMYALIGAYKPEGYEWVDELKEVLSGNVNYACDYIEKHFEGVNVSKPEGTYMLFLDCTE
;
A
#
# COMPACT_ATOMS: atom_id res chain seq x y z
N THR A 1 22.22 15.03 13.02
CA THR A 1 21.68 16.37 12.75
C THR A 1 22.65 17.44 13.26
N LYS A 2 22.86 18.52 12.49
CA LYS A 2 23.66 19.68 12.93
C LYS A 2 22.89 20.57 13.94
N HIS A 3 21.60 20.38 14.07
CA HIS A 3 20.71 21.12 14.96
C HIS A 3 20.03 20.15 15.92
N THR A 4 19.91 20.57 17.17
CA THR A 4 19.36 19.76 18.28
C THR A 4 18.00 20.26 18.77
N THR A 5 17.40 21.22 18.07
CA THR A 5 16.12 21.81 18.43
C THR A 5 14.98 21.14 17.65
N TYR A 6 14.02 20.57 18.36
CA TYR A 6 12.87 19.82 17.82
C TYR A 6 11.57 20.49 18.26
N GLY A 7 11.42 21.79 17.90
CA GLY A 7 10.22 22.56 18.19
C GLY A 7 9.05 22.26 17.25
N TYR A 8 7.91 22.91 17.51
CA TYR A 8 6.77 22.86 16.58
C TYR A 8 7.17 23.44 15.21
N PHE A 9 6.63 22.86 14.15
CA PHE A 9 6.96 23.25 12.78
C PHE A 9 5.74 23.04 11.86
N SER A 10 5.78 23.64 10.71
CA SER A 10 4.88 23.34 9.59
C SER A 10 5.60 22.48 8.55
N PRO A 11 4.90 21.61 7.83
CA PRO A 11 5.48 20.87 6.71
C PRO A 11 6.15 21.84 5.71
N ARG A 12 7.34 21.47 5.26
CA ARG A 12 8.10 22.28 4.31
C ARG A 12 7.67 21.99 2.88
N GLU A 13 7.79 22.96 2.00
CA GLU A 13 7.51 22.81 0.57
C GLU A 13 8.34 21.67 -0.04
N GLU A 14 9.61 21.56 0.35
CA GLU A 14 10.52 20.51 -0.13
C GLU A 14 10.03 19.07 0.18
N TYR A 15 9.18 18.90 1.20
CA TYR A 15 8.57 17.60 1.51
C TYR A 15 7.58 17.20 0.40
N PHE A 16 6.72 18.09 0.00
CA PHE A 16 5.73 17.84 -1.05
C PHE A 16 6.41 17.70 -2.42
N ASP A 17 7.38 18.57 -2.71
CA ASP A 17 8.16 18.52 -3.95
C ASP A 17 8.90 17.20 -4.11
N ALA A 18 9.48 16.67 -3.02
CA ALA A 18 10.15 15.37 -3.01
C ALA A 18 9.18 14.24 -3.37
N ILE A 19 7.98 14.23 -2.78
CA ILE A 19 6.93 13.23 -3.05
C ILE A 19 6.45 13.34 -4.51
N ILE A 20 6.13 14.55 -4.97
CA ILE A 20 5.67 14.79 -6.34
C ILE A 20 6.70 14.30 -7.35
N LYS A 21 7.97 14.67 -7.15
CA LYS A 21 9.06 14.25 -8.03
C LYS A 21 9.27 12.74 -7.99
N TRP A 22 9.18 12.11 -6.81
CA TRP A 22 9.29 10.66 -6.65
C TRP A 22 8.22 9.94 -7.48
N HIS A 23 6.96 10.29 -7.29
CA HIS A 23 5.85 9.67 -8.00
C HIS A 23 5.88 9.93 -9.51
N LYS A 24 6.27 11.13 -9.94
CA LYS A 24 6.45 11.42 -11.36
C LYS A 24 7.52 10.53 -11.97
N THR A 25 8.66 10.37 -11.30
CA THR A 25 9.81 9.63 -11.83
C THR A 25 9.62 8.10 -11.75
N ARG A 26 9.11 7.59 -10.61
CA ARG A 26 8.98 6.15 -10.36
C ARG A 26 7.68 5.56 -10.89
N ASN A 27 6.58 6.28 -10.78
CA ASN A 27 5.24 5.79 -11.08
C ASN A 27 4.61 6.46 -12.30
N GLY A 28 5.28 7.44 -12.93
CA GLY A 28 4.75 8.16 -14.09
C GLY A 28 3.53 9.03 -13.79
N ILE A 29 3.32 9.41 -12.52
CA ILE A 29 2.15 10.20 -12.11
C ILE A 29 2.38 11.66 -12.50
N GLU A 30 1.49 12.19 -13.32
CA GLU A 30 1.44 13.61 -13.68
C GLU A 30 0.28 14.32 -12.96
N GLY A 31 0.43 15.63 -12.73
CA GLY A 31 -0.62 16.47 -12.13
C GLY A 31 -0.84 16.24 -10.63
N LEU A 32 0.10 15.60 -9.93
CA LEU A 32 0.08 15.53 -8.47
C LEU A 32 0.45 16.90 -7.90
N GLU A 33 -0.37 17.42 -7.00
CA GLU A 33 -0.20 18.72 -6.35
C GLU A 33 -0.07 18.55 -4.84
N PRO A 34 0.55 19.51 -4.11
CA PRO A 34 0.69 19.44 -2.65
C PRO A 34 -0.63 19.21 -1.90
N LYS A 35 -1.74 19.79 -2.40
CA LYS A 35 -3.07 19.62 -1.78
C LYS A 35 -3.57 18.16 -1.77
N HIS A 36 -3.09 17.30 -2.68
CA HIS A 36 -3.48 15.90 -2.75
C HIS A 36 -2.75 15.03 -1.71
N ILE A 37 -1.69 15.58 -1.09
CA ILE A 37 -0.78 14.86 -0.21
C ILE A 37 -1.05 15.24 1.24
N GLY A 38 -1.31 14.24 2.08
CA GLY A 38 -1.44 14.44 3.52
C GLY A 38 -0.56 13.47 4.30
N TYR A 39 0.01 13.96 5.43
CA TYR A 39 0.80 13.11 6.31
C TYR A 39 -0.08 12.12 7.06
N GLU A 40 0.43 10.91 7.23
CA GLU A 40 -0.18 9.88 8.05
C GLU A 40 0.82 9.32 9.08
N ASN A 41 0.33 9.01 10.26
CA ASN A 41 1.14 8.43 11.33
C ASN A 41 1.27 6.90 11.14
N GLY A 42 2.06 6.51 10.16
CA GLY A 42 2.15 5.15 9.64
C GLY A 42 0.98 4.80 8.70
N VAL A 43 1.22 3.87 7.79
CA VAL A 43 0.20 3.43 6.82
C VAL A 43 -1.04 2.86 7.52
N LEU A 44 -0.89 2.12 8.61
CA LEU A 44 -2.04 1.62 9.39
C LEU A 44 -2.84 2.75 10.04
N GLY A 45 -2.18 3.85 10.44
CA GLY A 45 -2.87 5.08 10.87
C GLY A 45 -3.72 5.66 9.75
N GLY A 46 -3.15 5.75 8.53
CA GLY A 46 -3.87 6.20 7.33
C GLY A 46 -5.05 5.29 6.96
N VAL A 47 -4.89 3.97 7.08
CA VAL A 47 -6.00 3.01 6.90
C VAL A 47 -7.15 3.32 7.85
N VAL A 48 -6.85 3.51 9.15
CA VAL A 48 -7.88 3.79 10.15
C VAL A 48 -8.52 5.17 9.92
N SER A 49 -7.73 6.20 9.58
CA SER A 49 -8.24 7.54 9.24
C SER A 49 -9.23 7.49 8.07
N ALA A 50 -8.91 6.73 7.04
CA ALA A 50 -9.80 6.54 5.88
C ALA A 50 -11.08 5.79 6.27
N LEU A 51 -10.96 4.66 6.97
CA LEU A 51 -12.11 3.85 7.35
C LEU A 51 -13.05 4.56 8.32
N ASN A 52 -12.56 5.40 9.21
CA ASN A 52 -13.41 6.22 10.09
C ASN A 52 -14.30 7.22 9.33
N VAL A 53 -13.94 7.56 8.09
CA VAL A 53 -14.75 8.40 7.19
C VAL A 53 -15.67 7.56 6.32
N LEU A 54 -15.20 6.40 5.88
CA LEU A 54 -15.88 5.55 4.89
C LEU A 54 -16.88 4.57 5.50
N CYS A 55 -16.68 4.19 6.78
CA CYS A 55 -17.44 3.14 7.46
C CYS A 55 -17.91 3.58 8.84
N SER A 56 -19.01 2.99 9.30
CA SER A 56 -19.43 3.01 10.69
C SER A 56 -18.86 1.83 11.47
N LYS A 57 -18.74 1.97 12.79
CA LYS A 57 -18.34 0.81 13.63
C LYS A 57 -19.36 -0.32 13.47
N GLY A 58 -18.88 -1.54 13.27
CA GLY A 58 -19.71 -2.70 12.96
C GLY A 58 -19.84 -2.98 11.45
N ASP A 59 -19.43 -2.06 10.58
CA ASP A 59 -19.42 -2.33 9.13
C ASP A 59 -18.33 -3.34 8.77
N SER A 60 -18.56 -4.03 7.66
CA SER A 60 -17.65 -5.02 7.09
C SER A 60 -16.70 -4.39 6.08
N VAL A 61 -15.42 -4.77 6.14
CA VAL A 61 -14.37 -4.32 5.23
C VAL A 61 -13.78 -5.52 4.49
N LEU A 62 -13.66 -5.43 3.17
CA LEU A 62 -13.10 -6.50 2.35
C LEU A 62 -11.57 -6.51 2.41
N LEU A 63 -11.00 -7.70 2.57
CA LEU A 63 -9.57 -7.99 2.45
C LEU A 63 -9.35 -9.19 1.53
N HIS A 64 -8.29 -9.18 0.74
CA HIS A 64 -7.80 -10.38 0.06
C HIS A 64 -6.91 -11.20 1.01
N SER A 65 -7.18 -12.51 1.14
CA SER A 65 -6.35 -13.39 1.98
C SER A 65 -5.50 -14.36 1.14
N PRO A 66 -4.27 -14.74 1.60
CA PRO A 66 -3.66 -14.32 2.86
C PRO A 66 -3.44 -12.81 2.92
N THR A 67 -3.39 -12.22 4.11
CA THR A 67 -3.28 -10.77 4.27
C THR A 67 -2.30 -10.37 5.38
N TYR A 68 -1.85 -9.13 5.35
CA TYR A 68 -0.99 -8.59 6.39
C TYR A 68 -1.73 -8.52 7.73
N ILE A 69 -1.15 -9.12 8.79
CA ILE A 69 -1.73 -9.17 10.14
C ILE A 69 -2.06 -7.78 10.70
N GLY A 70 -1.35 -6.73 10.27
CA GLY A 70 -1.62 -5.36 10.67
C GLY A 70 -3.00 -4.87 10.24
N PHE A 71 -3.51 -5.28 9.08
CA PHE A 71 -4.87 -4.93 8.64
C PHE A 71 -5.91 -5.57 9.55
N THR A 72 -5.81 -6.88 9.78
CA THR A 72 -6.78 -7.60 10.62
C THR A 72 -6.82 -7.05 12.04
N LYS A 73 -5.66 -6.78 12.64
CA LYS A 73 -5.57 -6.15 13.97
C LYS A 73 -6.15 -4.74 13.97
N SER A 74 -5.84 -3.93 12.98
CA SER A 74 -6.35 -2.55 12.90
C SER A 74 -7.87 -2.53 12.75
N LEU A 75 -8.43 -3.39 11.91
CA LEU A 75 -9.88 -3.51 11.73
C LEU A 75 -10.56 -3.96 13.01
N THR A 76 -10.13 -5.07 13.59
CA THR A 76 -10.73 -5.63 14.80
C THR A 76 -10.66 -4.66 15.99
N ASN A 77 -9.49 -4.02 16.20
CA ASN A 77 -9.29 -3.08 17.31
C ASN A 77 -10.12 -1.81 17.14
N ASN A 78 -10.50 -1.45 15.92
CA ASN A 78 -11.34 -0.30 15.63
C ASN A 78 -12.82 -0.65 15.45
N GLY A 79 -13.22 -1.90 15.71
CA GLY A 79 -14.61 -2.33 15.70
C GLY A 79 -15.22 -2.53 14.32
N TYR A 80 -14.41 -2.87 13.33
CA TYR A 80 -14.85 -3.29 11.99
C TYR A 80 -14.86 -4.81 11.87
N HIS A 81 -15.79 -5.34 11.08
CA HIS A 81 -15.80 -6.75 10.70
C HIS A 81 -14.93 -6.98 9.46
N ILE A 82 -14.34 -8.16 9.37
CA ILE A 82 -13.47 -8.52 8.27
C ILE A 82 -14.19 -9.54 7.39
N VAL A 83 -14.21 -9.26 6.09
CA VAL A 83 -14.66 -10.22 5.06
C VAL A 83 -13.47 -10.54 4.17
N HIS A 84 -13.08 -11.81 4.15
CA HIS A 84 -11.98 -12.29 3.32
C HIS A 84 -12.47 -12.76 1.95
N SER A 85 -11.81 -12.27 0.89
CA SER A 85 -11.85 -12.87 -0.45
C SER A 85 -10.51 -13.57 -0.68
N PRO A 86 -10.46 -14.90 -0.61
CA PRO A 86 -9.20 -15.63 -0.77
C PRO A 86 -8.64 -15.47 -2.17
N LEU A 87 -7.32 -15.28 -2.23
CA LEU A 87 -6.58 -15.39 -3.49
C LEU A 87 -6.53 -16.85 -3.91
N VAL A 88 -6.56 -17.09 -5.21
CA VAL A 88 -6.42 -18.41 -5.82
C VAL A 88 -5.08 -18.47 -6.56
N LYS A 89 -4.49 -19.66 -6.67
CA LYS A 89 -3.31 -19.86 -7.51
C LYS A 89 -3.74 -20.31 -8.90
N ASP A 90 -3.17 -19.69 -9.92
CA ASP A 90 -3.34 -20.14 -11.31
C ASP A 90 -2.44 -21.35 -11.63
N GLU A 91 -2.51 -21.85 -12.84
CA GLU A 91 -1.74 -22.99 -13.35
C GLU A 91 -0.21 -22.78 -13.29
N ASN A 92 0.24 -21.52 -13.20
CA ASN A 92 1.64 -21.15 -13.08
C ASN A 92 2.06 -20.87 -11.62
N ASN A 93 1.25 -21.28 -10.63
CA ASN A 93 1.47 -21.03 -9.22
C ASN A 93 1.53 -19.53 -8.85
N VAL A 94 0.83 -18.67 -9.61
CA VAL A 94 0.74 -17.23 -9.39
C VAL A 94 -0.56 -16.92 -8.66
N TYR A 95 -0.48 -16.15 -7.58
CA TYR A 95 -1.68 -15.70 -6.86
C TYR A 95 -2.50 -14.72 -7.68
N ARG A 96 -3.80 -14.98 -7.77
CA ARG A 96 -4.79 -14.17 -8.50
C ARG A 96 -5.96 -13.82 -7.59
N MET A 97 -6.61 -12.69 -7.87
CA MET A 97 -7.90 -12.36 -7.24
C MET A 97 -9.00 -13.25 -7.82
N ASP A 98 -9.84 -13.82 -6.96
CA ASP A 98 -11.10 -14.45 -7.35
C ASP A 98 -12.18 -13.36 -7.44
N PHE A 99 -12.36 -12.83 -8.64
CA PHE A 99 -13.29 -11.70 -8.87
C PHE A 99 -14.76 -12.08 -8.65
N GLU A 100 -15.14 -13.34 -8.86
CA GLU A 100 -16.51 -13.82 -8.62
C GLU A 100 -16.79 -13.89 -7.11
N ASP A 101 -15.86 -14.48 -6.35
CA ASP A 101 -15.94 -14.51 -4.89
C ASP A 101 -15.91 -13.11 -4.28
N MET A 102 -15.03 -12.25 -4.79
CA MET A 102 -14.92 -10.86 -4.37
C MET A 102 -16.25 -10.10 -4.55
N GLU A 103 -16.85 -10.16 -5.75
CA GLU A 103 -18.11 -9.49 -6.05
C GLU A 103 -19.27 -10.04 -5.21
N LYS A 104 -19.36 -11.36 -5.09
CA LYS A 104 -20.35 -12.03 -4.25
C LYS A 104 -20.28 -11.55 -2.80
N LYS A 105 -19.08 -11.51 -2.22
CA LYS A 105 -18.88 -11.06 -0.84
C LYS A 105 -19.19 -9.60 -0.62
N ILE A 106 -18.90 -8.74 -1.59
CA ILE A 106 -19.28 -7.33 -1.56
C ILE A 106 -20.78 -7.19 -1.41
N VAL A 107 -21.54 -7.91 -2.23
CA VAL A 107 -23.02 -7.85 -2.23
C VAL A 107 -23.60 -8.45 -0.95
N GLU A 108 -23.20 -9.66 -0.58
CA GLU A 108 -23.74 -10.40 0.56
C GLU A 108 -23.48 -9.71 1.91
N ASN A 109 -22.38 -8.98 2.03
CA ASN A 109 -21.96 -8.32 3.27
C ASN A 109 -22.10 -6.80 3.25
N HIS A 110 -22.73 -6.25 2.23
CA HIS A 110 -22.95 -4.80 2.07
C HIS A 110 -21.67 -3.98 2.25
N ILE A 111 -20.60 -4.39 1.57
CA ILE A 111 -19.27 -3.78 1.71
C ILE A 111 -19.26 -2.38 1.10
N HIS A 112 -18.79 -1.38 1.86
CA HIS A 112 -18.62 0.01 1.40
C HIS A 112 -17.14 0.41 1.29
N ALA A 113 -16.23 -0.37 1.90
CA ALA A 113 -14.80 -0.13 1.81
C ALA A 113 -14.01 -1.43 1.69
N ALA A 114 -12.93 -1.38 0.93
CA ALA A 114 -11.96 -2.47 0.79
C ALA A 114 -10.55 -1.97 1.05
N ILE A 115 -9.69 -2.82 1.63
CA ILE A 115 -8.25 -2.58 1.68
C ILE A 115 -7.62 -3.39 0.55
N PHE A 116 -6.92 -2.69 -0.33
CA PHE A 116 -6.22 -3.23 -1.49
C PHE A 116 -4.71 -3.09 -1.32
N CYS A 117 -4.00 -4.19 -1.13
CA CYS A 117 -2.55 -4.20 -0.94
C CYS A 117 -1.84 -4.40 -2.27
N SER A 118 -1.03 -3.43 -2.70
CA SER A 118 -0.38 -3.42 -4.01
C SER A 118 1.01 -2.74 -3.97
N PRO A 119 2.11 -3.49 -4.10
CA PRO A 119 2.29 -4.95 -4.13
C PRO A 119 1.73 -5.66 -2.92
N HIS A 120 1.32 -6.92 -3.10
CA HIS A 120 0.58 -7.67 -2.10
C HIS A 120 1.49 -8.29 -1.04
N ASN A 121 1.18 -8.07 0.22
CA ASN A 121 1.81 -8.70 1.37
C ASN A 121 0.84 -9.71 2.02
N PRO A 122 1.18 -11.01 2.15
CA PRO A 122 2.55 -11.56 2.14
C PRO A 122 3.02 -12.21 0.84
N THR A 123 2.17 -12.32 -0.18
CA THR A 123 2.47 -13.14 -1.36
C THR A 123 3.54 -12.55 -2.29
N GLY A 124 3.85 -11.26 -2.17
CA GLY A 124 4.77 -10.57 -3.07
C GLY A 124 4.23 -10.36 -4.49
N ARG A 125 2.91 -10.55 -4.69
CA ARG A 125 2.28 -10.36 -6.00
C ARG A 125 2.29 -8.88 -6.41
N VAL A 126 2.71 -8.57 -7.64
CA VAL A 126 2.58 -7.26 -8.28
C VAL A 126 1.44 -7.36 -9.28
N TRP A 127 0.32 -6.70 -8.98
CA TRP A 127 -0.88 -6.81 -9.79
C TRP A 127 -0.67 -6.26 -11.20
N GLU A 128 -1.13 -6.98 -12.20
CA GLU A 128 -1.16 -6.54 -13.58
C GLU A 128 -2.26 -5.49 -13.79
N ARG A 129 -2.11 -4.65 -14.80
CA ARG A 129 -3.08 -3.58 -15.08
C ARG A 129 -4.51 -4.09 -15.18
N TRP A 130 -4.73 -5.17 -15.93
CA TRP A 130 -6.06 -5.74 -16.12
C TRP A 130 -6.70 -6.26 -14.82
N GLU A 131 -5.88 -6.75 -13.87
CA GLU A 131 -6.36 -7.21 -12.57
C GLU A 131 -6.85 -6.03 -11.73
N ILE A 132 -6.08 -4.93 -11.71
CA ILE A 132 -6.47 -3.71 -11.00
C ILE A 132 -7.71 -3.10 -11.66
N GLU A 133 -7.75 -3.00 -12.99
CA GLU A 133 -8.91 -2.48 -13.73
C GLU A 133 -10.17 -3.27 -13.40
N LYS A 134 -10.10 -4.61 -13.44
CA LYS A 134 -11.23 -5.48 -13.13
C LYS A 134 -11.70 -5.36 -11.68
N ALA A 135 -10.78 -5.29 -10.72
CA ALA A 135 -11.13 -5.04 -9.33
C ALA A 135 -11.82 -3.67 -9.15
N MET A 136 -11.26 -2.62 -9.77
CA MET A 136 -11.83 -1.28 -9.68
C MET A 136 -13.19 -1.15 -10.38
N GLU A 137 -13.45 -1.91 -11.45
CA GLU A 137 -14.79 -1.99 -12.07
C GLU A 137 -15.83 -2.59 -11.12
N ILE A 138 -15.48 -3.65 -10.38
CA ILE A 138 -16.35 -4.25 -9.37
C ILE A 138 -16.59 -3.26 -8.22
N TYR A 139 -15.56 -2.61 -7.71
CA TYR A 139 -15.70 -1.60 -6.67
C TYR A 139 -16.58 -0.43 -7.12
N LYS A 140 -16.41 0.03 -8.36
CA LYS A 140 -17.26 1.05 -8.96
C LYS A 140 -18.72 0.62 -9.04
N LYS A 141 -18.98 -0.59 -9.53
CA LYS A 141 -20.32 -1.16 -9.72
C LYS A 141 -21.12 -1.19 -8.42
N HIS A 142 -20.47 -1.42 -7.30
CA HIS A 142 -21.10 -1.57 -5.97
C HIS A 142 -20.82 -0.40 -5.03
N ASP A 143 -20.30 0.71 -5.55
CA ASP A 143 -19.97 1.94 -4.80
C ASP A 143 -19.05 1.70 -3.58
N VAL A 144 -18.04 0.86 -3.76
CA VAL A 144 -17.04 0.55 -2.74
C VAL A 144 -15.84 1.50 -2.87
N TYR A 145 -15.48 2.19 -1.81
CA TYR A 145 -14.23 2.95 -1.73
C TYR A 145 -13.05 2.05 -1.45
N VAL A 146 -11.87 2.46 -1.91
CA VAL A 146 -10.65 1.65 -1.81
C VAL A 146 -9.60 2.37 -1.00
N VAL A 147 -9.08 1.70 0.03
CA VAL A 147 -7.86 2.10 0.73
C VAL A 147 -6.72 1.25 0.18
N SER A 148 -5.92 1.84 -0.72
CA SER A 148 -4.81 1.15 -1.38
C SER A 148 -3.54 1.32 -0.58
N ASP A 149 -3.05 0.24 0.03
CA ASP A 149 -1.73 0.21 0.66
C ASP A 149 -0.66 -0.09 -0.39
N GLU A 150 0.05 0.94 -0.79
CA GLU A 150 1.11 0.88 -1.81
C GLU A 150 2.52 1.06 -1.19
N ILE A 151 2.68 0.72 0.10
CA ILE A 151 3.95 0.88 0.84
C ILE A 151 5.12 0.11 0.22
N TRP A 152 4.83 -0.92 -0.58
CA TRP A 152 5.82 -1.77 -1.24
C TRP A 152 6.12 -1.36 -2.68
N SER A 153 5.54 -0.27 -3.19
CA SER A 153 5.57 0.15 -4.59
C SER A 153 6.97 0.34 -5.20
N ASP A 154 7.99 0.54 -4.35
CA ASP A 154 9.36 0.74 -4.80
C ASP A 154 10.20 -0.56 -4.84
N LEU A 155 9.78 -1.59 -4.08
CA LEU A 155 10.50 -2.85 -3.95
C LEU A 155 9.94 -3.91 -4.92
N LEU A 156 10.27 -3.73 -6.19
CA LEU A 156 9.85 -4.58 -7.30
C LEU A 156 11.03 -5.40 -7.79
N LEU A 157 10.81 -6.68 -8.00
CA LEU A 157 11.84 -7.66 -8.30
C LEU A 157 11.80 -8.08 -9.77
N ASN A 158 12.93 -8.56 -10.29
CA ASN A 158 13.02 -9.19 -11.62
C ASN A 158 12.41 -8.37 -12.77
N GLY A 159 12.48 -7.04 -12.70
CA GLY A 159 11.98 -6.14 -13.76
C GLY A 159 10.48 -5.84 -13.73
N HIS A 160 9.73 -6.35 -12.75
CA HIS A 160 8.32 -5.97 -12.56
C HIS A 160 8.18 -4.47 -12.31
N LYS A 161 7.01 -3.93 -12.68
CA LYS A 161 6.70 -2.51 -12.52
C LYS A 161 5.41 -2.33 -11.73
N HIS A 162 5.43 -1.40 -10.80
CA HIS A 162 4.23 -1.02 -10.07
C HIS A 162 3.27 -0.23 -10.96
N ILE A 163 1.99 -0.51 -10.80
CA ILE A 163 0.89 0.25 -11.38
C ILE A 163 0.09 0.78 -10.21
N THR A 164 0.05 2.10 -10.06
CA THR A 164 -0.72 2.71 -8.98
C THR A 164 -2.21 2.49 -9.21
N THR A 165 -2.94 2.11 -8.16
CA THR A 165 -4.37 1.84 -8.23
C THR A 165 -5.15 3.02 -8.81
N GLN A 166 -4.73 4.25 -8.47
CA GLN A 166 -5.36 5.49 -8.95
C GLN A 166 -5.12 5.78 -10.44
N SER A 167 -4.18 5.09 -11.11
CA SER A 167 -3.81 5.39 -12.50
C SER A 167 -4.64 4.62 -13.54
N VAL A 168 -5.45 3.66 -13.12
CA VAL A 168 -6.12 2.76 -14.09
C VAL A 168 -7.40 3.34 -14.69
N SER A 169 -8.05 4.29 -14.00
CA SER A 169 -9.20 5.03 -14.52
C SER A 169 -9.47 6.30 -13.71
N GLU A 170 -10.26 7.24 -14.26
CA GLU A 170 -10.66 8.43 -13.49
C GLU A 170 -11.54 8.08 -12.29
N ASP A 171 -12.41 7.07 -12.41
CA ASP A 171 -13.19 6.58 -11.26
C ASP A 171 -12.29 6.00 -10.17
N ALA A 172 -11.30 5.17 -10.53
CA ALA A 172 -10.31 4.64 -9.58
C ALA A 172 -9.54 5.77 -8.87
N LYS A 173 -9.17 6.81 -9.60
CA LYS A 173 -8.52 8.00 -9.06
C LYS A 173 -9.36 8.70 -7.99
N GLN A 174 -10.67 8.80 -8.21
CA GLN A 174 -11.59 9.52 -7.31
C GLN A 174 -12.04 8.69 -6.10
N ARG A 175 -12.12 7.36 -6.22
CA ARG A 175 -12.59 6.49 -5.12
C ARG A 175 -11.49 5.88 -4.26
N THR A 176 -10.21 6.17 -4.55
CA THR A 176 -9.07 5.54 -3.85
C THR A 176 -8.36 6.52 -2.93
N VAL A 177 -8.14 6.08 -1.70
CA VAL A 177 -7.14 6.61 -0.76
C VAL A 177 -5.88 5.78 -0.92
N ALA A 178 -4.85 6.32 -1.57
CA ALA A 178 -3.59 5.60 -1.73
C ALA A 178 -2.60 5.99 -0.63
N LEU A 179 -1.97 4.99 -0.01
CA LEU A 179 -1.08 5.14 1.14
C LEU A 179 0.34 4.70 0.78
N TYR A 180 1.30 5.53 1.11
CA TYR A 180 2.72 5.34 0.79
C TYR A 180 3.61 5.67 1.98
N ALA A 181 4.81 5.10 2.01
CA ALA A 181 5.82 5.47 2.98
C ALA A 181 7.23 5.11 2.51
N PRO A 182 8.28 5.86 2.89
CA PRO A 182 9.66 5.49 2.65
C PRO A 182 10.16 4.37 3.58
N SER A 183 9.31 3.91 4.51
CA SER A 183 9.69 3.05 5.62
C SER A 183 10.20 1.66 5.19
N LYS A 184 9.61 1.07 4.14
CA LYS A 184 10.05 -0.23 3.62
C LYS A 184 11.22 -0.07 2.65
N THR A 185 11.09 0.88 1.76
CA THR A 185 12.10 1.19 0.74
C THR A 185 13.45 1.57 1.35
N PHE A 186 13.46 2.41 2.39
CA PHE A 186 14.67 2.99 2.98
C PHE A 186 14.93 2.55 4.43
N ASN A 187 14.26 1.49 4.89
CA ASN A 187 14.42 0.99 6.27
C ASN A 187 14.17 2.07 7.35
N LEU A 188 13.14 2.88 7.16
CA LEU A 188 12.80 4.02 8.02
C LEU A 188 11.55 3.76 8.88
N ALA A 189 11.16 2.49 9.09
CA ALA A 189 9.93 2.13 9.80
C ALA A 189 9.88 2.70 11.25
N GLY A 190 11.02 2.80 11.91
CA GLY A 190 11.10 3.37 13.26
C GLY A 190 10.76 4.85 13.36
N LEU A 191 10.71 5.58 12.24
CA LEU A 191 10.31 6.99 12.19
C LEU A 191 8.81 7.17 11.97
N ILE A 192 8.09 6.10 11.62
CA ILE A 192 6.61 6.03 11.48
C ILE A 192 6.02 6.96 10.41
N GLY A 193 6.80 7.74 9.67
CA GLY A 193 6.31 8.67 8.65
C GLY A 193 5.71 7.96 7.43
N SER A 194 4.49 8.34 7.05
CA SER A 194 3.81 7.94 5.82
C SER A 194 2.96 9.08 5.27
N TYR A 195 2.37 8.90 4.12
CA TYR A 195 1.49 9.89 3.51
C TYR A 195 0.41 9.23 2.66
N HIS A 196 -0.70 9.93 2.52
CA HIS A 196 -1.72 9.58 1.54
C HIS A 196 -1.65 10.46 0.29
N ILE A 197 -2.18 9.92 -0.80
CA ILE A 197 -2.53 10.69 -2.00
C ILE A 197 -4.02 10.52 -2.23
N ILE A 198 -4.78 11.62 -2.23
CA ILE A 198 -6.23 11.65 -2.42
C ILE A 198 -6.59 12.77 -3.39
N TYR A 199 -7.16 12.41 -4.54
CA TYR A 199 -7.58 13.39 -5.55
C TYR A 199 -9.00 13.92 -5.32
N ASN A 200 -9.88 13.11 -4.74
CA ASN A 200 -11.26 13.50 -4.42
C ASN A 200 -11.28 14.52 -3.30
N ASP A 201 -11.71 15.74 -3.59
CA ASP A 201 -11.71 16.87 -2.64
C ASP A 201 -12.57 16.59 -1.40
N TRP A 202 -13.78 16.02 -1.59
CA TRP A 202 -14.67 15.67 -0.49
C TRP A 202 -14.05 14.64 0.46
N LEU A 203 -13.49 13.57 -0.11
CA LEU A 203 -12.88 12.49 0.66
C LEU A 203 -11.64 12.96 1.40
N ARG A 204 -10.77 13.71 0.72
CA ARG A 204 -9.58 14.31 1.30
C ARG A 204 -9.88 15.20 2.48
N ASP A 205 -10.82 16.15 2.31
CA ASP A 205 -11.13 17.13 3.35
C ASP A 205 -11.73 16.47 4.59
N ARG A 206 -12.53 15.42 4.42
CA ARG A 206 -13.06 14.63 5.54
C ARG A 206 -11.99 13.82 6.26
N ILE A 207 -11.09 13.16 5.53
CA ILE A 207 -10.01 12.38 6.14
C ILE A 207 -9.04 13.30 6.88
N LEU A 208 -8.67 14.43 6.31
CA LEU A 208 -7.82 15.41 6.99
C LEU A 208 -8.47 15.94 8.28
N LYS A 209 -9.78 16.23 8.24
CA LYS A 209 -10.51 16.68 9.40
C LYS A 209 -10.57 15.60 10.49
N GLU A 210 -10.88 14.36 10.12
CA GLU A 210 -10.94 13.22 11.05
C GLU A 210 -9.60 12.99 11.73
N SER A 211 -8.52 12.90 10.96
CA SER A 211 -7.18 12.64 11.46
C SER A 211 -6.63 13.78 12.34
N SER A 212 -7.08 15.02 12.14
CA SER A 212 -6.63 16.18 12.91
C SER A 212 -7.31 16.31 14.27
N LEU A 213 -8.49 15.72 14.48
CA LEU A 213 -9.29 15.88 15.70
C LEU A 213 -8.61 15.36 16.96
N SER A 214 -7.80 14.32 16.83
CA SER A 214 -7.10 13.67 17.94
C SER A 214 -5.65 14.11 18.13
N HIS A 215 -5.13 14.96 17.27
CA HIS A 215 -3.71 15.34 17.18
C HIS A 215 -2.71 14.16 16.98
N TYR A 216 -3.20 12.92 16.86
CA TYR A 216 -2.32 11.76 16.68
C TYR A 216 -1.63 11.72 15.32
N ASN A 217 -2.16 12.46 14.35
CA ASN A 217 -1.62 12.52 12.97
C ASN A 217 -0.68 13.71 12.72
N SER A 218 -0.05 14.21 13.77
CA SER A 218 0.95 15.28 13.64
C SER A 218 2.26 14.75 13.06
N MET A 219 2.76 15.44 12.04
CA MET A 219 4.02 15.06 11.37
C MET A 219 5.19 15.06 12.36
N ASN A 220 5.99 13.99 12.31
CA ASN A 220 7.26 13.91 13.02
C ASN A 220 8.35 14.64 12.21
N LEU A 221 9.08 15.56 12.87
CA LEU A 221 10.13 16.35 12.22
C LEU A 221 11.22 15.49 11.57
N LEU A 222 11.66 14.43 12.23
CA LEU A 222 12.67 13.52 11.70
C LEU A 222 12.17 12.75 10.49
N SER A 223 10.88 12.32 10.49
CA SER A 223 10.24 11.67 9.36
C SER A 223 10.23 12.56 8.12
N MET A 224 9.93 13.84 8.29
CA MET A 224 9.92 14.82 7.19
C MET A 224 11.30 14.92 6.54
N TYR A 225 12.34 15.15 7.34
CA TYR A 225 13.70 15.26 6.81
C TYR A 225 14.26 13.94 6.27
N ALA A 226 13.88 12.81 6.87
CA ALA A 226 14.25 11.50 6.37
C ALA A 226 13.66 11.23 4.99
N LEU A 227 12.38 11.55 4.77
CA LEU A 227 11.74 11.42 3.46
C LEU A 227 12.40 12.34 2.42
N ILE A 228 12.59 13.63 2.75
CA ILE A 228 13.28 14.58 1.85
C ILE A 228 14.68 14.07 1.48
N GLY A 229 15.40 13.52 2.45
CA GLY A 229 16.74 12.94 2.22
C GLY A 229 16.70 11.67 1.37
N ALA A 230 15.76 10.78 1.65
CA ALA A 230 15.60 9.51 0.95
C ALA A 230 15.18 9.69 -0.53
N TYR A 231 14.38 10.71 -0.82
CA TYR A 231 13.87 10.98 -2.17
C TYR A 231 14.79 11.89 -3.01
N LYS A 232 16.07 12.00 -2.63
CA LYS A 232 17.11 12.64 -3.44
C LYS A 232 17.67 11.70 -4.51
N PRO A 233 18.45 12.22 -5.48
CA PRO A 233 19.07 11.37 -6.52
C PRO A 233 19.81 10.16 -5.99
N GLU A 234 20.57 10.31 -4.91
CA GLU A 234 21.31 9.20 -4.26
C GLU A 234 20.36 8.09 -3.73
N GLY A 235 19.15 8.48 -3.33
CA GLY A 235 18.13 7.52 -2.91
C GLY A 235 17.56 6.72 -4.07
N TYR A 236 17.45 7.30 -5.27
CA TYR A 236 17.05 6.57 -6.48
C TYR A 236 18.07 5.50 -6.83
N GLU A 237 19.36 5.83 -6.83
CA GLU A 237 20.45 4.90 -7.10
C GLU A 237 20.45 3.76 -6.07
N TRP A 238 20.36 4.10 -4.78
CA TRP A 238 20.33 3.11 -3.71
C TRP A 238 19.17 2.11 -3.84
N VAL A 239 17.97 2.56 -4.20
CA VAL A 239 16.82 1.67 -4.40
C VAL A 239 17.04 0.74 -5.59
N ASP A 240 17.62 1.24 -6.68
CA ASP A 240 17.87 0.42 -7.86
C ASP A 240 18.91 -0.67 -7.57
N GLU A 241 20.00 -0.34 -6.87
CA GLU A 241 20.98 -1.32 -6.39
C GLU A 241 20.35 -2.35 -5.42
N LEU A 242 19.53 -1.89 -4.46
CA LEU A 242 18.84 -2.77 -3.52
C LEU A 242 17.95 -3.78 -4.24
N LYS A 243 17.21 -3.35 -5.27
CA LYS A 243 16.32 -4.22 -6.05
C LYS A 243 17.09 -5.34 -6.77
N GLU A 244 18.29 -5.05 -7.26
CA GLU A 244 19.16 -6.07 -7.87
C GLU A 244 19.59 -7.11 -6.85
N VAL A 245 20.05 -6.67 -5.66
CA VAL A 245 20.44 -7.57 -4.57
C VAL A 245 19.26 -8.41 -4.10
N LEU A 246 18.10 -7.80 -3.89
CA LEU A 246 16.89 -8.52 -3.45
C LEU A 246 16.42 -9.52 -4.51
N SER A 247 16.46 -9.17 -5.80
CA SER A 247 16.12 -10.09 -6.89
C SER A 247 17.04 -11.30 -6.89
N GLY A 248 18.36 -11.09 -6.72
CA GLY A 248 19.34 -12.19 -6.60
C GLY A 248 19.05 -13.09 -5.41
N ASN A 249 18.78 -12.51 -4.24
CA ASN A 249 18.48 -13.25 -3.02
C ASN A 249 17.20 -14.09 -3.14
N VAL A 250 16.14 -13.50 -3.70
CA VAL A 250 14.85 -14.18 -3.90
C VAL A 250 14.99 -15.32 -4.90
N ASN A 251 15.68 -15.09 -6.02
CA ASN A 251 15.92 -16.13 -7.00
C ASN A 251 16.68 -17.31 -6.39
N TYR A 252 17.79 -17.02 -5.67
CA TYR A 252 18.56 -18.06 -4.98
C TYR A 252 17.71 -18.84 -3.96
N ALA A 253 16.92 -18.16 -3.16
CA ALA A 253 16.11 -18.79 -2.12
C ALA A 253 14.99 -19.65 -2.71
N CYS A 254 14.29 -19.19 -3.77
CA CYS A 254 13.26 -19.97 -4.44
C CYS A 254 13.87 -21.23 -5.07
N ASP A 255 14.99 -21.10 -5.80
CA ASP A 255 15.71 -22.23 -6.41
C ASP A 255 16.20 -23.23 -5.35
N TYR A 256 16.64 -22.75 -4.20
CA TYR A 256 17.09 -23.62 -3.11
C TYR A 256 15.93 -24.41 -2.48
N ILE A 257 14.79 -23.74 -2.22
CA ILE A 257 13.59 -24.36 -1.68
C ILE A 257 13.08 -25.44 -2.63
N GLU A 258 12.94 -25.11 -3.92
CA GLU A 258 12.46 -26.05 -4.93
C GLU A 258 13.34 -27.31 -5.04
N LYS A 259 14.65 -27.18 -4.88
CA LYS A 259 15.59 -28.29 -5.01
C LYS A 259 15.78 -29.15 -3.75
N HIS A 260 15.53 -28.59 -2.58
CA HIS A 260 15.97 -29.20 -1.32
C HIS A 260 14.86 -29.42 -0.30
N PHE A 261 13.66 -28.81 -0.47
CA PHE A 261 12.58 -28.93 0.48
C PHE A 261 11.43 -29.73 -0.14
N GLU A 262 11.13 -30.90 0.46
CA GLU A 262 9.95 -31.69 0.12
C GLU A 262 8.73 -31.13 0.86
N GLY A 263 7.55 -31.13 0.23
CA GLY A 263 6.29 -30.65 0.83
C GLY A 263 6.24 -29.15 1.07
N VAL A 264 7.15 -28.36 0.46
CA VAL A 264 7.15 -26.90 0.54
C VAL A 264 7.05 -26.30 -0.85
N ASN A 265 6.01 -25.48 -1.05
CA ASN A 265 5.79 -24.77 -2.29
C ASN A 265 5.99 -23.27 -2.08
N VAL A 266 6.59 -22.58 -3.03
CA VAL A 266 6.77 -21.13 -3.01
C VAL A 266 6.30 -20.53 -4.33
N SER A 267 5.35 -19.59 -4.25
CA SER A 267 5.08 -18.70 -5.38
C SER A 267 6.16 -17.64 -5.41
N LYS A 268 6.91 -17.55 -6.53
CA LYS A 268 8.01 -16.61 -6.64
C LYS A 268 7.50 -15.17 -6.52
N PRO A 269 7.95 -14.39 -5.54
CA PRO A 269 7.47 -13.02 -5.39
C PRO A 269 7.99 -12.12 -6.51
N GLU A 270 7.14 -11.20 -6.94
CA GLU A 270 7.41 -10.18 -7.95
C GLU A 270 7.76 -8.84 -7.34
N GLY A 271 7.45 -8.68 -6.05
CA GLY A 271 7.76 -7.51 -5.24
C GLY A 271 7.88 -7.88 -3.77
N THR A 272 8.14 -6.88 -2.92
CA THR A 272 8.49 -7.02 -1.50
C THR A 272 9.88 -7.67 -1.30
N TYR A 273 10.20 -8.07 -0.06
CA TYR A 273 11.39 -8.88 0.26
C TYR A 273 11.02 -10.16 1.04
N MET A 274 9.77 -10.61 0.89
CA MET A 274 9.26 -11.77 1.64
C MET A 274 9.07 -12.96 0.72
N LEU A 275 9.32 -14.15 1.25
CA LEU A 275 8.89 -15.42 0.69
C LEU A 275 7.72 -15.94 1.50
N PHE A 276 6.60 -16.21 0.83
CA PHE A 276 5.44 -16.82 1.44
C PHE A 276 5.40 -18.30 1.08
N LEU A 277 5.68 -19.15 2.07
CA LEU A 277 5.81 -20.59 1.88
C LEU A 277 4.48 -21.28 2.15
N ASP A 278 4.12 -22.21 1.28
CA ASP A 278 3.00 -23.11 1.43
C ASP A 278 3.55 -24.47 1.88
N CYS A 279 3.17 -24.87 3.10
CA CYS A 279 3.62 -26.11 3.75
C CYS A 279 2.42 -27.04 4.06
N THR A 280 1.40 -27.02 3.19
CA THR A 280 0.13 -27.75 3.42
C THR A 280 0.15 -29.20 2.92
N GLU A 281 1.21 -29.67 2.26
CA GLU A 281 1.36 -31.03 1.74
C GLU A 281 2.16 -31.94 2.69
#